data_798fb8db63de12a672270e4031d92b4e
#
_entry.id   798fb8db63de12a672270e4031d92b4e
#
_cell.length_a   1.000
_cell.length_b   1.000
_cell.length_c   1.000
_cell.angle_alpha   90.00
_cell.angle_beta   90.00
_cell.angle_gamma   90.00
#
_symmetry.space_group_name_H-M   'P 1'
#
loop_
_entity.id
_entity.type
_entity.pdbx_description
1 polymer ?
#
loop_
_entity_poly.entity_id
_entity_poly.type
_entity_poly.pdbx_seq_one_letter_code
_entity_poly.pdbx_strand_id
1 'polypeptide(L)'
;MILIDNYDSFTYNIVQYLEELGVEPKIFENDKVTIDELKSLDFDSIIISPGAGNPDTAGISMAVLEEFFKTKKILGICLGHQCIAKFFGANIVKSENPTHGKTSKIFVCENSNLFKNLPKNFDVTRYHSLEVEKSSMPSNLKITAETQDGIIMALEHNALPIYGVQFHPEAILTQYGHELLKNFIEIKPLDNV
;
A
#
# COMPACT_ATOMS: atom_id res chain seq x y z
N MET A 1 5.91 8.73 11.37
CA MET A 1 5.64 8.08 10.06
C MET A 1 6.67 8.52 9.04
N ILE A 2 7.11 7.62 8.16
CA ILE A 2 7.87 7.97 6.94
C ILE A 2 7.08 7.58 5.69
N LEU A 3 7.37 8.25 4.58
CA LEU A 3 6.83 7.96 3.26
C LEU A 3 8.00 7.80 2.29
N ILE A 4 8.07 6.63 1.63
CA ILE A 4 9.03 6.37 0.54
C ILE A 4 8.35 6.78 -0.76
N ASP A 5 8.89 7.82 -1.41
CA ASP A 5 8.37 8.34 -2.66
C ASP A 5 9.03 7.63 -3.86
N ASN A 6 8.24 6.88 -4.60
CA ASN A 6 8.64 6.22 -5.84
C ASN A 6 8.47 7.13 -7.08
N TYR A 7 8.59 8.45 -6.89
CA TYR A 7 8.47 9.47 -7.95
C TYR A 7 7.10 9.46 -8.63
N ASP A 8 6.04 9.28 -7.83
CA ASP A 8 4.68 9.35 -8.33
C ASP A 8 4.12 10.77 -8.25
N SER A 9 3.40 11.20 -9.30
CA SER A 9 2.77 12.53 -9.32
C SER A 9 1.69 12.73 -8.26
N PHE A 10 1.15 11.65 -7.69
CA PHE A 10 0.13 11.70 -6.65
C PHE A 10 0.70 11.52 -5.24
N THR A 11 2.00 11.35 -5.06
CA THR A 11 2.62 11.21 -3.72
C THR A 11 2.22 12.35 -2.79
N TYR A 12 2.24 13.59 -3.28
CA TYR A 12 1.89 14.76 -2.48
C TYR A 12 0.39 14.87 -2.15
N ASN A 13 -0.50 14.19 -2.89
CA ASN A 13 -1.90 14.06 -2.50
C ASN A 13 -2.03 13.12 -1.29
N ILE A 14 -1.21 12.05 -1.21
CA ILE A 14 -1.13 11.19 -0.02
C ILE A 14 -0.67 12.03 1.19
N VAL A 15 0.38 12.86 1.01
CA VAL A 15 0.90 13.75 2.05
C VAL A 15 -0.19 14.70 2.52
N GLN A 16 -0.89 15.36 1.60
CA GLN A 16 -2.00 16.27 1.95
C GLN A 16 -3.07 15.56 2.78
N TYR A 17 -3.51 14.36 2.37
CA TYR A 17 -4.52 13.60 3.13
C TYR A 17 -4.03 13.23 4.54
N LEU A 18 -2.75 12.89 4.68
CA LEU A 18 -2.15 12.61 5.99
C LEU A 18 -2.10 13.85 6.86
N GLU A 19 -1.71 15.00 6.30
CA GLU A 19 -1.68 16.29 7.00
C GLU A 19 -3.09 16.74 7.44
N GLU A 20 -4.11 16.56 6.60
CA GLU A 20 -5.51 16.78 6.94
C GLU A 20 -5.99 15.87 8.09
N LEU A 21 -5.39 14.70 8.24
CA LEU A 21 -5.61 13.77 9.34
C LEU A 21 -4.69 14.02 10.56
N GLY A 22 -3.88 15.08 10.54
CA GLY A 22 -3.01 15.50 11.63
C GLY A 22 -1.67 14.76 11.70
N VAL A 23 -1.23 14.14 10.62
CA VAL A 23 0.05 13.43 10.53
C VAL A 23 0.95 14.07 9.48
N GLU A 24 2.13 14.57 9.90
CA GLU A 24 3.19 15.05 9.01
C GLU A 24 4.19 13.92 8.71
N PRO A 25 4.18 13.30 7.52
CA PRO A 25 5.15 12.26 7.19
C PRO A 25 6.49 12.88 6.83
N LYS A 26 7.60 12.21 7.19
CA LYS A 26 8.91 12.50 6.60
C LYS A 26 9.00 11.80 5.25
N ILE A 27 9.23 12.57 4.18
CA ILE A 27 9.24 12.08 2.80
C ILE A 27 10.69 11.81 2.38
N PHE A 28 10.93 10.65 1.77
CA PHE A 28 12.22 10.26 1.22
C PHE A 28 12.03 9.71 -0.19
N GLU A 29 12.71 10.31 -1.16
CA GLU A 29 12.80 9.76 -2.51
C GLU A 29 13.50 8.38 -2.47
N ASN A 30 13.00 7.43 -3.23
CA ASN A 30 13.39 6.02 -3.15
C ASN A 30 14.84 5.70 -3.54
N ASP A 31 15.57 6.67 -4.06
CA ASP A 31 16.98 6.57 -4.47
C ASP A 31 17.89 7.59 -3.74
N LYS A 32 17.37 8.37 -2.77
CA LYS A 32 18.10 9.43 -2.05
C LYS A 32 18.27 9.15 -0.57
N VAL A 33 17.86 8.01 -0.09
CA VAL A 33 17.97 7.61 1.31
C VAL A 33 18.55 6.20 1.42
N THR A 34 19.27 5.93 2.47
CA THR A 34 19.82 4.61 2.79
C THR A 34 19.04 3.96 3.94
N ILE A 35 19.14 2.63 4.07
CA ILE A 35 18.53 1.91 5.20
C ILE A 35 19.13 2.38 6.54
N ASP A 36 20.44 2.65 6.60
CA ASP A 36 21.10 3.11 7.83
C ASP A 36 20.60 4.50 8.26
N GLU A 37 20.36 5.40 7.31
CA GLU A 37 19.71 6.68 7.60
C GLU A 37 18.33 6.50 8.16
N LEU A 38 17.49 5.64 7.54
CA LEU A 38 16.15 5.35 8.05
C LEU A 38 16.19 4.73 9.44
N LYS A 39 17.13 3.82 9.74
CA LYS A 39 17.31 3.21 11.07
C LYS A 39 17.65 4.20 12.15
N SER A 40 18.29 5.32 11.80
CA SER A 40 18.63 6.38 12.75
C SER A 40 17.44 7.25 13.18
N LEU A 41 16.28 7.10 12.51
CA LEU A 41 15.09 7.89 12.77
C LEU A 41 14.14 7.17 13.75
N ASP A 42 13.43 7.98 14.54
CA ASP A 42 12.34 7.51 15.36
C ASP A 42 11.01 7.60 14.56
N PHE A 43 10.40 6.45 14.26
CA PHE A 43 9.10 6.35 13.59
C PHE A 43 8.47 4.99 13.87
N ASP A 44 7.16 4.90 13.70
CA ASP A 44 6.33 3.71 13.96
C ASP A 44 5.73 3.09 12.69
N SER A 45 5.66 3.84 11.60
CA SER A 45 4.93 3.45 10.40
C SER A 45 5.60 3.94 9.12
N ILE A 46 5.38 3.17 8.03
CA ILE A 46 5.91 3.43 6.70
C ILE A 46 4.77 3.38 5.68
N ILE A 47 4.74 4.36 4.78
CA ILE A 47 3.97 4.28 3.55
C ILE A 47 4.94 4.12 2.38
N ILE A 48 4.73 3.12 1.53
CA ILE A 48 5.43 2.96 0.24
C ILE A 48 4.48 3.45 -0.84
N SER A 49 4.86 4.54 -1.51
CA SER A 49 4.00 5.25 -2.46
C SER A 49 3.74 4.47 -3.75
N PRO A 50 2.76 4.90 -4.55
CA PRO A 50 2.69 4.56 -5.96
C PRO A 50 3.98 4.92 -6.69
N GLY A 51 4.14 4.46 -7.91
CA GLY A 51 5.26 4.81 -8.78
C GLY A 51 5.24 4.06 -10.10
N ALA A 52 6.14 4.46 -10.99
CA ALA A 52 6.32 3.81 -12.28
C ALA A 52 7.14 2.52 -12.15
N GLY A 53 7.05 1.67 -13.17
CA GLY A 53 7.85 0.44 -13.26
C GLY A 53 7.24 -0.75 -12.52
N ASN A 54 8.06 -1.45 -11.75
CA ASN A 54 7.70 -2.65 -11.02
C ASN A 54 8.53 -2.77 -9.73
N PRO A 55 8.27 -3.75 -8.84
CA PRO A 55 9.01 -3.90 -7.59
C PRO A 55 10.54 -3.99 -7.73
N ASP A 56 11.07 -4.55 -8.84
CA ASP A 56 12.52 -4.66 -9.06
C ASP A 56 13.18 -3.30 -9.35
N THR A 57 12.39 -2.32 -9.75
CA THR A 57 12.85 -0.96 -10.08
C THR A 57 12.37 0.09 -9.08
N ALA A 58 11.80 -0.33 -7.95
CA ALA A 58 11.24 0.57 -6.93
C ALA A 58 12.29 1.10 -5.93
N GLY A 59 13.56 1.24 -6.36
CA GLY A 59 14.62 1.78 -5.52
C GLY A 59 14.76 1.04 -4.18
N ILE A 60 14.78 1.77 -3.08
CA ILE A 60 14.96 1.21 -1.73
C ILE A 60 13.74 0.45 -1.20
N SER A 61 12.57 0.52 -1.88
CA SER A 61 11.29 0.00 -1.34
C SER A 61 11.35 -1.47 -0.91
N MET A 62 12.05 -2.32 -1.67
CA MET A 62 12.21 -3.74 -1.31
C MET A 62 13.12 -3.92 -0.09
N ALA A 63 14.21 -3.16 0.01
CA ALA A 63 15.11 -3.18 1.17
C ALA A 63 14.42 -2.62 2.45
N VAL A 64 13.53 -1.64 2.28
CA VAL A 64 12.69 -1.12 3.39
C VAL A 64 11.78 -2.22 3.92
N LEU A 65 11.15 -2.99 3.05
CA LEU A 65 10.35 -4.14 3.48
C LEU A 65 11.20 -5.15 4.23
N GLU A 66 12.36 -5.56 3.69
CA GLU A 66 13.25 -6.53 4.31
C GLU A 66 13.70 -6.11 5.71
N GLU A 67 14.08 -4.84 5.90
CA GLU A 67 14.55 -4.33 7.19
C GLU A 67 13.42 -4.14 8.22
N PHE A 68 12.26 -3.63 7.78
CA PHE A 68 11.27 -3.10 8.72
C PHE A 68 9.99 -3.93 8.87
N PHE A 69 9.78 -5.00 8.08
CA PHE A 69 8.50 -5.73 8.08
C PHE A 69 8.12 -6.34 9.44
N LYS A 70 9.10 -6.65 10.30
CA LYS A 70 8.86 -7.22 11.65
C LYS A 70 8.70 -6.17 12.75
N THR A 71 9.03 -4.92 12.47
CA THR A 71 9.15 -3.89 13.52
C THR A 71 8.26 -2.67 13.29
N LYS A 72 7.80 -2.48 12.07
CA LYS A 72 7.03 -1.30 11.68
C LYS A 72 5.69 -1.68 11.04
N LYS A 73 4.72 -0.81 11.21
CA LYS A 73 3.46 -0.85 10.49
C LYS A 73 3.69 -0.33 9.07
N ILE A 74 3.22 -1.05 8.04
CA ILE A 74 3.49 -0.72 6.64
C ILE A 74 2.21 -0.70 5.81
N LEU A 75 2.04 0.35 5.00
CA LEU A 75 1.03 0.44 3.95
C LEU A 75 1.72 0.62 2.59
N GLY A 76 1.46 -0.27 1.65
CA GLY A 76 1.86 -0.13 0.25
C GLY A 76 0.70 0.32 -0.62
N ILE A 77 0.91 1.35 -1.44
CA ILE A 77 -0.10 1.88 -2.37
C ILE A 77 0.38 1.62 -3.80
N CYS A 78 -0.44 1.00 -4.64
CA CYS A 78 -0.19 0.67 -6.04
C CYS A 78 1.15 -0.09 -6.22
N LEU A 79 2.24 0.55 -6.62
CA LEU A 79 3.57 -0.06 -6.67
C LEU A 79 3.99 -0.62 -5.31
N GLY A 80 3.73 0.11 -4.21
CA GLY A 80 4.01 -0.35 -2.85
C GLY A 80 3.25 -1.62 -2.47
N HIS A 81 1.99 -1.77 -2.90
CA HIS A 81 1.22 -3.00 -2.76
C HIS A 81 1.87 -4.17 -3.50
N GLN A 82 2.34 -3.94 -4.73
CA GLN A 82 3.05 -4.95 -5.51
C GLN A 82 4.40 -5.33 -4.88
N CYS A 83 5.12 -4.35 -4.29
CA CYS A 83 6.34 -4.60 -3.52
C CYS A 83 6.05 -5.54 -2.33
N ILE A 84 4.99 -5.28 -1.56
CA ILE A 84 4.59 -6.14 -0.44
C ILE A 84 4.26 -7.55 -0.95
N ALA A 85 3.41 -7.68 -1.96
CA ALA A 85 3.03 -8.98 -2.51
C ALA A 85 4.26 -9.78 -2.97
N LYS A 86 5.16 -9.15 -3.73
CA LYS A 86 6.39 -9.76 -4.21
C LYS A 86 7.35 -10.14 -3.08
N PHE A 87 7.52 -9.28 -2.09
CA PHE A 87 8.37 -9.53 -0.93
C PHE A 87 7.98 -10.81 -0.19
N PHE A 88 6.68 -11.07 -0.07
CA PHE A 88 6.16 -12.28 0.55
C PHE A 88 6.05 -13.48 -0.40
N GLY A 89 6.41 -13.35 -1.66
CA GLY A 89 6.55 -14.44 -2.61
C GLY A 89 5.47 -14.55 -3.70
N ALA A 90 4.56 -13.58 -3.81
CA ALA A 90 3.62 -13.54 -4.92
C ALA A 90 4.28 -13.05 -6.22
N ASN A 91 3.77 -13.49 -7.36
CA ASN A 91 4.18 -13.00 -8.66
C ASN A 91 3.46 -11.71 -9.03
N ILE A 92 4.18 -10.81 -9.72
CA ILE A 92 3.61 -9.62 -10.33
C ILE A 92 3.57 -9.84 -11.84
N VAL A 93 2.37 -9.75 -12.41
CA VAL A 93 2.11 -10.05 -13.82
C VAL A 93 1.49 -8.85 -14.53
N LYS A 94 1.53 -8.86 -15.87
CA LYS A 94 0.82 -7.86 -16.66
C LYS A 94 -0.69 -8.13 -16.55
N SER A 95 -1.45 -7.08 -16.25
CA SER A 95 -2.91 -7.14 -16.27
C SER A 95 -3.41 -7.36 -17.69
N GLU A 96 -4.38 -8.24 -17.84
CA GLU A 96 -5.09 -8.42 -19.11
C GLU A 96 -5.89 -7.17 -19.51
N ASN A 97 -6.33 -6.40 -18.50
CA ASN A 97 -7.12 -5.17 -18.66
C ASN A 97 -6.45 -3.98 -17.96
N PRO A 98 -5.35 -3.41 -18.52
CA PRO A 98 -4.70 -2.25 -17.94
C PRO A 98 -5.69 -1.09 -17.75
N THR A 99 -5.62 -0.46 -16.59
CA THR A 99 -6.57 0.59 -16.22
C THR A 99 -5.82 1.85 -15.77
N HIS A 100 -6.11 2.98 -16.40
CA HIS A 100 -5.50 4.27 -16.08
C HIS A 100 -6.57 5.35 -15.96
N GLY A 101 -6.69 5.95 -14.78
CA GLY A 101 -7.62 7.05 -14.51
C GLY A 101 -9.10 6.67 -14.54
N LYS A 102 -9.42 5.39 -14.38
CA LYS A 102 -10.80 4.90 -14.34
C LYS A 102 -11.16 4.37 -12.97
N THR A 103 -12.42 4.47 -12.62
CA THR A 103 -12.94 3.86 -11.40
C THR A 103 -13.34 2.40 -11.63
N SER A 104 -13.19 1.60 -10.59
CA SER A 104 -13.71 0.23 -10.51
C SER A 104 -14.35 0.02 -9.16
N LYS A 105 -15.42 -0.76 -9.11
CA LYS A 105 -16.03 -1.17 -7.87
C LYS A 105 -15.21 -2.30 -7.26
N ILE A 106 -14.83 -2.14 -5.99
CA ILE A 106 -14.19 -3.20 -5.20
C ILE A 106 -15.19 -3.82 -4.23
N PHE A 107 -14.92 -5.06 -3.87
CA PHE A 107 -15.67 -5.83 -2.89
C PHE A 107 -14.73 -6.26 -1.78
N VAL A 108 -15.02 -5.80 -0.56
CA VAL A 108 -14.28 -6.21 0.64
C VAL A 108 -14.72 -7.64 0.99
N CYS A 109 -13.82 -8.59 0.85
CA CYS A 109 -14.10 -10.03 0.98
C CYS A 109 -13.73 -10.60 2.35
N GLU A 110 -12.81 -9.96 3.08
CA GLU A 110 -12.36 -10.38 4.39
C GLU A 110 -12.39 -9.22 5.40
N ASN A 111 -12.49 -9.57 6.69
CA ASN A 111 -12.37 -8.56 7.74
C ASN A 111 -10.94 -8.03 7.80
N SER A 112 -10.81 -6.73 7.70
CA SER A 112 -9.54 -6.03 7.75
C SER A 112 -9.67 -4.76 8.60
N ASN A 113 -8.65 -4.46 9.40
CA ASN A 113 -8.61 -3.20 10.13
C ASN A 113 -8.53 -2.00 9.18
N LEU A 114 -7.93 -2.16 8.01
CA LEU A 114 -7.83 -1.11 6.99
C LEU A 114 -9.21 -0.70 6.46
N PHE A 115 -10.17 -1.64 6.36
CA PHE A 115 -11.54 -1.41 5.89
C PHE A 115 -12.56 -1.29 7.02
N LYS A 116 -12.10 -1.07 8.25
CA LYS A 116 -12.99 -0.93 9.41
C LYS A 116 -13.98 0.24 9.21
N ASN A 117 -15.26 -0.04 9.45
CA ASN A 117 -16.37 0.91 9.29
C ASN A 117 -16.59 1.43 7.85
N LEU A 118 -15.95 0.84 6.84
CA LEU A 118 -16.22 1.15 5.44
C LEU A 118 -17.30 0.24 4.87
N PRO A 119 -18.00 0.66 3.81
CA PRO A 119 -18.95 -0.20 3.10
C PRO A 119 -18.26 -1.46 2.55
N LYS A 120 -19.02 -2.53 2.37
CA LYS A 120 -18.53 -3.78 1.77
C LYS A 120 -18.21 -3.67 0.28
N ASN A 121 -18.63 -2.60 -0.39
CA ASN A 121 -18.25 -2.27 -1.76
C ASN A 121 -18.29 -0.76 -1.97
N PHE A 122 -17.34 -0.26 -2.76
CA PHE A 122 -17.26 1.15 -3.12
C PHE A 122 -16.36 1.32 -4.36
N ASP A 123 -16.38 2.53 -4.95
CA ASP A 123 -15.65 2.81 -6.18
C ASP A 123 -14.26 3.39 -5.85
N VAL A 124 -13.22 2.88 -6.53
CA VAL A 124 -11.83 3.29 -6.37
C VAL A 124 -11.17 3.59 -7.70
N THR A 125 -10.21 4.51 -7.72
CA THR A 125 -9.47 4.89 -8.92
C THR A 125 -8.25 4.00 -9.11
N ARG A 126 -8.02 3.56 -10.35
CA ARG A 126 -6.92 2.68 -10.73
C ARG A 126 -6.02 3.33 -11.77
N TYR A 127 -4.69 3.11 -11.62
CA TYR A 127 -3.63 3.58 -12.52
C TYR A 127 -2.56 2.50 -12.70
N HIS A 128 -2.94 1.25 -13.00
CA HIS A 128 -1.97 0.15 -13.07
C HIS A 128 -2.11 -0.72 -14.30
N SER A 129 -0.99 -1.20 -14.82
CA SER A 129 -0.87 -2.21 -15.87
C SER A 129 -0.28 -3.52 -15.36
N LEU A 130 0.18 -3.54 -14.11
CA LEU A 130 0.63 -4.75 -13.42
C LEU A 130 -0.34 -5.07 -12.28
N GLU A 131 -0.44 -6.36 -11.93
CA GLU A 131 -1.26 -6.84 -10.84
C GLU A 131 -0.62 -8.04 -10.14
N VAL A 132 -1.07 -8.34 -8.94
CA VAL A 132 -0.67 -9.54 -8.21
C VAL A 132 -1.36 -10.75 -8.79
N GLU A 133 -0.60 -11.77 -9.19
CA GLU A 133 -1.14 -13.03 -9.70
C GLU A 133 -1.82 -13.80 -8.57
N LYS A 134 -3.15 -13.95 -8.65
CA LYS A 134 -3.96 -14.57 -7.60
C LYS A 134 -3.55 -16.00 -7.28
N SER A 135 -3.14 -16.78 -8.30
CA SER A 135 -2.71 -18.19 -8.13
C SER A 135 -1.38 -18.32 -7.38
N SER A 136 -0.60 -17.25 -7.29
CA SER A 136 0.70 -17.22 -6.61
C SER A 136 0.65 -16.68 -5.17
N MET A 137 -0.55 -16.34 -4.66
CA MET A 137 -0.68 -15.77 -3.33
C MET A 137 -0.12 -16.69 -2.25
N PRO A 138 0.85 -16.21 -1.44
CA PRO A 138 1.44 -17.00 -0.38
C PRO A 138 0.50 -17.10 0.84
N SER A 139 0.67 -18.16 1.63
CA SER A 139 -0.22 -18.46 2.77
C SER A 139 -0.13 -17.45 3.93
N ASN A 140 0.89 -16.61 3.98
CA ASN A 140 1.05 -15.56 5.00
C ASN A 140 0.36 -14.24 4.64
N LEU A 141 -0.13 -14.10 3.41
CA LEU A 141 -0.97 -12.99 2.97
C LEU A 141 -2.41 -13.45 2.75
N LYS A 142 -3.36 -12.60 3.03
CA LYS A 142 -4.77 -12.78 2.65
C LYS A 142 -5.23 -11.64 1.76
N ILE A 143 -6.13 -11.94 0.85
CA ILE A 143 -6.80 -10.97 -0.02
C ILE A 143 -7.95 -10.37 0.79
N THR A 144 -8.00 -9.05 0.90
CA THR A 144 -9.03 -8.34 1.67
C THR A 144 -10.03 -7.58 0.80
N ALA A 145 -9.68 -7.26 -0.45
CA ALA A 145 -10.63 -6.75 -1.44
C ALA A 145 -10.25 -7.15 -2.86
N GLU A 146 -11.27 -7.33 -3.70
CA GLU A 146 -11.13 -7.67 -5.12
C GLU A 146 -12.13 -6.88 -5.97
N THR A 147 -11.87 -6.77 -7.28
CA THR A 147 -12.86 -6.38 -8.27
C THR A 147 -13.80 -7.55 -8.57
N GLN A 148 -14.90 -7.28 -9.28
CA GLN A 148 -15.84 -8.32 -9.69
C GLN A 148 -15.21 -9.40 -10.61
N ASP A 149 -14.22 -9.02 -11.40
CA ASP A 149 -13.45 -9.90 -12.29
C ASP A 149 -12.24 -10.55 -11.58
N GLY A 150 -12.11 -10.39 -10.25
CA GLY A 150 -11.19 -11.12 -9.40
C GLY A 150 -9.78 -10.55 -9.34
N ILE A 151 -9.58 -9.30 -9.78
CA ILE A 151 -8.29 -8.60 -9.61
C ILE A 151 -8.12 -8.22 -8.15
N ILE A 152 -6.98 -8.58 -7.56
CA ILE A 152 -6.67 -8.26 -6.15
C ILE A 152 -6.51 -6.75 -6.01
N MET A 153 -7.36 -6.13 -5.19
CA MET A 153 -7.36 -4.71 -4.91
C MET A 153 -6.82 -4.37 -3.53
N ALA A 154 -6.82 -5.32 -2.60
CA ALA A 154 -6.15 -5.15 -1.32
C ALA A 154 -5.72 -6.51 -0.75
N LEU A 155 -4.63 -6.46 0.00
CA LEU A 155 -4.08 -7.58 0.75
C LEU A 155 -3.58 -7.13 2.14
N GLU A 156 -3.48 -8.08 3.05
CA GLU A 156 -2.80 -7.85 4.34
C GLU A 156 -2.07 -9.11 4.81
N HIS A 157 -1.05 -8.91 5.63
CA HIS A 157 -0.35 -10.01 6.27
C HIS A 157 -1.18 -10.57 7.44
N ASN A 158 -1.21 -11.91 7.58
CA ASN A 158 -2.07 -12.59 8.55
C ASN A 158 -1.77 -12.25 10.02
N ALA A 159 -0.52 -11.87 10.33
CA ALA A 159 -0.06 -11.64 11.69
C ALA A 159 0.61 -10.29 11.94
N LEU A 160 1.14 -9.64 10.90
CA LEU A 160 1.88 -8.37 11.01
C LEU A 160 1.00 -7.22 10.50
N PRO A 161 1.17 -5.99 10.99
CA PRO A 161 0.41 -4.82 10.53
C PRO A 161 0.93 -4.30 9.18
N ILE A 162 0.86 -5.15 8.17
CA ILE A 162 1.30 -4.88 6.80
C ILE A 162 0.10 -4.99 5.86
N TYR A 163 -0.14 -3.94 5.11
CA TYR A 163 -1.31 -3.75 4.28
C TYR A 163 -0.91 -3.26 2.90
N GLY A 164 -1.62 -3.68 1.88
CA GLY A 164 -1.42 -3.18 0.52
C GLY A 164 -2.75 -2.89 -0.17
N VAL A 165 -2.84 -1.76 -0.88
CA VAL A 165 -3.96 -1.43 -1.76
C VAL A 165 -3.45 -1.17 -3.16
N GLN A 166 -4.05 -1.83 -4.18
CA GLN A 166 -3.65 -1.66 -5.57
C GLN A 166 -4.19 -0.36 -6.17
N PHE A 167 -5.28 0.15 -5.62
CA PHE A 167 -5.89 1.42 -6.01
C PHE A 167 -5.24 2.62 -5.31
N HIS A 168 -5.61 3.82 -5.74
CA HIS A 168 -5.12 5.09 -5.22
C HIS A 168 -6.13 5.71 -4.25
N PRO A 169 -5.93 5.58 -2.91
CA PRO A 169 -6.83 6.19 -1.93
C PRO A 169 -6.82 7.72 -1.97
N GLU A 170 -5.71 8.32 -2.44
CA GLU A 170 -5.51 9.76 -2.57
C GLU A 170 -6.16 10.37 -3.83
N ALA A 171 -6.68 9.52 -4.73
CA ALA A 171 -7.32 10.00 -5.94
C ALA A 171 -8.73 10.52 -5.65
N ILE A 172 -9.08 11.68 -6.21
CA ILE A 172 -10.34 12.40 -5.93
C ILE A 172 -11.62 11.58 -6.22
N LEU A 173 -11.55 10.62 -7.15
CA LEU A 173 -12.67 9.75 -7.48
C LEU A 173 -12.71 8.46 -6.65
N THR A 174 -11.73 8.26 -5.76
CA THR A 174 -11.76 7.14 -4.81
C THR A 174 -12.63 7.50 -3.62
N GLN A 175 -13.66 6.68 -3.39
CA GLN A 175 -14.51 6.83 -2.23
C GLN A 175 -13.79 6.34 -0.97
N TYR A 176 -14.00 7.02 0.15
CA TYR A 176 -13.47 6.65 1.48
C TYR A 176 -11.93 6.61 1.59
N GLY A 177 -11.23 7.38 0.75
CA GLY A 177 -9.76 7.41 0.78
C GLY A 177 -9.19 7.95 2.10
N HIS A 178 -9.76 9.05 2.62
CA HIS A 178 -9.37 9.60 3.92
C HIS A 178 -9.64 8.62 5.07
N GLU A 179 -10.82 7.98 5.08
CA GLU A 179 -11.20 7.02 6.11
C GLU A 179 -10.27 5.80 6.09
N LEU A 180 -9.84 5.35 4.91
CA LEU A 180 -8.88 4.26 4.78
C LEU A 180 -7.51 4.65 5.36
N LEU A 181 -7.00 5.82 5.01
CA LEU A 181 -5.73 6.32 5.58
C LEU A 181 -5.85 6.58 7.08
N LYS A 182 -6.98 7.09 7.55
CA LYS A 182 -7.28 7.23 8.99
C LYS A 182 -7.24 5.87 9.69
N ASN A 183 -7.89 4.85 9.13
CA ASN A 183 -7.85 3.51 9.69
C ASN A 183 -6.40 3.00 9.79
N PHE A 184 -5.56 3.21 8.75
CA PHE A 184 -4.14 2.84 8.81
C PHE A 184 -3.40 3.59 9.93
N ILE A 185 -3.63 4.89 10.11
CA ILE A 185 -3.03 5.69 11.19
C ILE A 185 -3.40 5.11 12.56
N GLU A 186 -4.67 4.75 12.76
CA GLU A 186 -5.21 4.24 14.03
C GLU A 186 -4.82 2.78 14.35
N ILE A 187 -4.34 2.00 13.37
CA ILE A 187 -3.83 0.65 13.63
C ILE A 187 -2.62 0.75 14.56
N LYS A 188 -2.65 0.00 15.65
CA LYS A 188 -1.54 -0.05 16.60
C LYS A 188 -0.26 -0.56 15.91
N PRO A 189 0.89 0.09 16.14
CA PRO A 189 2.17 -0.47 15.74
C PRO A 189 2.42 -1.79 16.49
N LEU A 190 3.43 -2.54 16.04
CA LEU A 190 3.91 -3.71 16.80
C LEU A 190 4.43 -3.21 18.15
N ASP A 191 4.02 -3.87 19.23
CA ASP A 191 4.65 -3.65 20.52
C ASP A 191 6.14 -4.01 20.38
N ASN A 192 7.03 -3.09 20.76
CA ASN A 192 8.47 -3.36 20.77
C ASN A 192 8.71 -4.50 21.77
N VAL A 193 9.00 -5.68 21.24
CA VAL A 193 9.45 -6.84 22.03
C VAL A 193 10.92 -6.72 22.31
#